data_cf9f4ea1d3e08fd921b128c1c241ff39
#
_entry.id   cf9f4ea1d3e08fd921b128c1c241ff39
#
_cell.length_a   1.000
_cell.length_b   1.000
_cell.length_c   1.000
_cell.angle_alpha   90.00
_cell.angle_beta   90.00
_cell.angle_gamma   90.00
#
_symmetry.space_group_name_H-M   'P 1'
#
loop_
_entity.id
_entity.type
_entity.pdbx_description
1 polymer ?
#
loop_
_entity_poly.entity_id
_entity_poly.type
_entity_poly.pdbx_seq_one_letter_code
_entity_poly.pdbx_strand_id
1 'polypeptide(L)'
;KVYRFCLRHKIINEKSRGLILRFSNSLKALLTNQQNLFEGLNIRYFGPFDGHDVKKLVSIFTELKNLKGPRIIHLRTRKGKGYAPAEADPTTWHAPGRFDIATGKILGGSGSSNIQKYQDVFGKTLVELAKTDEKIVGITAAMPTGCSMTFMQEAFPKRAFDVGIAEEHAVTFSAGLAKDGMKPYCCIYSSFLQRAYDEIIHDVALQNLP
;
A
#
# COMPACT_ATOMS: atom_id res chain seq x y z
N LYS A 1 9.36 -36.94 6.81
CA LYS A 1 9.35 -38.42 6.68
C LYS A 1 8.59 -39.04 7.84
N VAL A 2 8.88 -38.70 9.11
CA VAL A 2 8.22 -39.25 10.31
C VAL A 2 6.70 -39.05 10.27
N TYR A 3 6.22 -37.88 9.93
CA TYR A 3 4.78 -37.56 9.83
C TYR A 3 4.03 -38.41 8.81
N ARG A 4 4.60 -38.64 7.62
CA ARG A 4 4.00 -39.54 6.60
C ARG A 4 3.97 -41.00 7.06
N PHE A 5 4.95 -41.41 7.85
CA PHE A 5 4.99 -42.73 8.48
C PHE A 5 3.85 -42.90 9.49
N CYS A 6 3.65 -41.94 10.38
CA CYS A 6 2.59 -41.97 11.39
C CYS A 6 1.19 -41.97 10.80
N LEU A 7 0.95 -41.25 9.69
CA LEU A 7 -0.31 -41.30 8.94
C LEU A 7 -0.55 -42.67 8.26
N ARG A 8 0.51 -43.24 7.68
CA ARG A 8 0.43 -44.51 6.97
C ARG A 8 0.11 -45.69 7.90
N HIS A 9 0.55 -45.59 9.16
CA HIS A 9 0.31 -46.58 10.19
C HIS A 9 -0.86 -46.25 11.14
N LYS A 10 -1.73 -45.27 10.74
CA LYS A 10 -2.92 -44.85 11.51
C LYS A 10 -2.64 -44.45 12.97
N ILE A 11 -1.39 -44.07 13.29
CA ILE A 11 -0.98 -43.64 14.62
C ILE A 11 -1.55 -42.24 14.93
N ILE A 12 -1.85 -41.46 13.89
CA ILE A 12 -2.43 -40.09 13.97
C ILE A 12 -3.68 -40.07 13.09
N ASN A 13 -4.82 -39.71 13.69
CA ASN A 13 -6.04 -39.46 12.94
C ASN A 13 -6.17 -37.98 12.51
N GLU A 14 -7.13 -37.65 11.62
CA GLU A 14 -7.30 -36.29 11.14
C GLU A 14 -7.63 -35.26 12.21
N LYS A 15 -8.31 -35.66 13.31
CA LYS A 15 -8.61 -34.78 14.45
C LYS A 15 -7.34 -34.45 15.27
N SER A 16 -6.49 -35.46 15.49
CA SER A 16 -5.20 -35.29 16.19
C SER A 16 -4.21 -34.45 15.39
N ARG A 17 -4.32 -34.47 14.04
CA ARG A 17 -3.54 -33.62 13.13
C ARG A 17 -3.72 -32.13 13.40
N GLY A 18 -4.97 -31.69 13.58
CA GLY A 18 -5.29 -30.29 13.87
C GLY A 18 -4.66 -29.82 15.19
N LEU A 19 -4.71 -30.66 16.22
CA LEU A 19 -4.12 -30.39 17.53
C LEU A 19 -2.58 -30.33 17.48
N ILE A 20 -1.93 -31.27 16.82
CA ILE A 20 -0.46 -31.31 16.67
C ILE A 20 0.04 -30.12 15.88
N LEU A 21 -0.65 -29.73 14.80
CA LEU A 21 -0.29 -28.54 14.03
C LEU A 21 -0.48 -27.25 14.83
N ARG A 22 -1.59 -27.13 15.59
CA ARG A 22 -1.80 -25.97 16.49
C ARG A 22 -0.71 -25.90 17.56
N PHE A 23 -0.40 -27.00 18.21
CA PHE A 23 0.66 -27.05 19.21
C PHE A 23 2.05 -26.73 18.62
N SER A 24 2.38 -27.30 17.46
CA SER A 24 3.64 -27.01 16.75
C SER A 24 3.75 -25.55 16.33
N ASN A 25 2.66 -24.94 15.86
CA ASN A 25 2.63 -23.54 15.47
C ASN A 25 2.69 -22.61 16.68
N SER A 26 2.01 -22.95 17.77
CA SER A 26 2.11 -22.20 19.04
C SER A 26 3.52 -22.27 19.62
N LEU A 27 4.17 -23.43 19.56
CA LEU A 27 5.54 -23.60 20.02
C LEU A 27 6.53 -22.82 19.13
N LYS A 28 6.33 -22.82 17.81
CA LYS A 28 7.12 -21.99 16.89
C LYS A 28 6.92 -20.51 17.15
N ALA A 29 5.68 -20.05 17.34
CA ALA A 29 5.37 -18.66 17.65
C ALA A 29 6.04 -18.20 18.96
N LEU A 30 6.04 -19.04 19.99
CA LEU A 30 6.73 -18.80 21.25
C LEU A 30 8.27 -18.70 21.08
N LEU A 31 8.85 -19.56 20.24
CA LEU A 31 10.29 -19.64 20.04
C LEU A 31 10.82 -18.57 19.07
N THR A 32 9.99 -18.10 18.12
CA THR A 32 10.44 -17.15 17.08
C THR A 32 10.02 -15.72 17.36
N ASN A 33 9.24 -15.46 18.41
CA ASN A 33 8.66 -14.14 18.75
C ASN A 33 7.90 -13.47 17.57
N GLN A 34 7.49 -14.24 16.56
CA GLN A 34 6.74 -13.81 15.40
C GLN A 34 5.31 -14.34 15.49
N GLN A 35 4.45 -13.59 16.20
CA GLN A 35 3.01 -13.82 16.11
C GLN A 35 2.52 -13.28 14.76
N ASN A 36 2.08 -14.19 13.90
CA ASN A 36 1.45 -13.81 12.65
C ASN A 36 -0.04 -13.55 12.91
N LEU A 37 -0.48 -12.30 12.70
CA LEU A 37 -1.88 -11.89 12.83
C LEU A 37 -2.85 -12.85 12.09
N PHE A 38 -2.46 -13.33 10.92
CA PHE A 38 -3.29 -14.20 10.09
C PHE A 38 -3.49 -15.60 10.69
N GLU A 39 -2.53 -16.12 11.43
CA GLU A 39 -2.67 -17.41 12.14
C GLU A 39 -3.65 -17.28 13.31
N GLY A 40 -3.70 -16.12 13.97
CA GLY A 40 -4.70 -15.79 14.98
C GLY A 40 -6.13 -15.79 14.41
N LEU A 41 -6.30 -15.45 13.14
CA LEU A 41 -7.57 -15.51 12.41
C LEU A 41 -7.86 -16.90 11.80
N ASN A 42 -7.06 -17.92 12.16
CA ASN A 42 -7.15 -19.28 11.59
C ASN A 42 -6.94 -19.34 10.07
N ILE A 43 -6.20 -18.37 9.51
CA ILE A 43 -5.77 -18.34 8.11
C ILE A 43 -4.33 -18.85 8.03
N ARG A 44 -4.10 -19.84 7.20
CA ARG A 44 -2.74 -20.37 7.01
C ARG A 44 -1.88 -19.39 6.23
N TYR A 45 -0.71 -19.08 6.79
CA TYR A 45 0.24 -18.17 6.19
C TYR A 45 1.49 -18.92 5.71
N PHE A 46 1.97 -18.55 4.52
CA PHE A 46 3.16 -19.09 3.86
C PHE A 46 4.03 -17.95 3.36
N GLY A 47 5.29 -17.92 3.76
CA GLY A 47 6.23 -16.90 3.32
C GLY A 47 6.99 -16.23 4.47
N PRO A 48 7.66 -15.10 4.19
CA PRO A 48 7.74 -14.44 2.88
C PRO A 48 8.63 -15.19 1.87
N PHE A 49 8.23 -15.20 0.60
CA PHE A 49 9.00 -15.78 -0.51
C PHE A 49 9.46 -14.67 -1.48
N ASP A 50 10.53 -14.92 -2.22
CA ASP A 50 10.93 -14.06 -3.34
C ASP A 50 9.90 -14.15 -4.46
N GLY A 51 9.17 -13.04 -4.72
CA GLY A 51 8.16 -12.96 -5.77
C GLY A 51 8.72 -12.87 -7.19
N HIS A 52 10.04 -12.77 -7.36
CA HIS A 52 10.71 -12.76 -8.66
C HIS A 52 11.29 -14.13 -9.04
N ASP A 53 11.36 -15.09 -8.12
CA ASP A 53 11.75 -16.47 -8.41
C ASP A 53 10.55 -17.28 -8.92
N VAL A 54 10.31 -17.22 -10.24
CA VAL A 54 9.19 -17.89 -10.90
C VAL A 54 9.24 -19.41 -10.69
N LYS A 55 10.43 -20.03 -10.72
CA LYS A 55 10.57 -21.49 -10.52
C LYS A 55 10.11 -21.89 -9.11
N LYS A 56 10.53 -21.13 -8.11
CA LYS A 56 10.13 -21.35 -6.71
C LYS A 56 8.62 -21.13 -6.54
N LEU A 57 8.06 -20.08 -7.16
CA LEU A 57 6.61 -19.80 -7.12
C LEU A 57 5.80 -20.94 -7.70
N VAL A 58 6.17 -21.48 -8.86
CA VAL A 58 5.51 -22.63 -9.47
C VAL A 58 5.51 -23.84 -8.54
N SER A 59 6.65 -24.13 -7.88
CA SER A 59 6.73 -25.22 -6.89
C SER A 59 5.78 -24.97 -5.71
N ILE A 60 5.79 -23.76 -5.14
CA ILE A 60 4.95 -23.38 -4.01
C ILE A 60 3.47 -23.51 -4.37
N PHE A 61 3.04 -22.95 -5.50
CA PHE A 61 1.65 -23.04 -5.94
C PHE A 61 1.22 -24.48 -6.21
N THR A 62 2.11 -25.29 -6.77
CA THR A 62 1.85 -26.73 -7.02
C THR A 62 1.64 -27.49 -5.71
N GLU A 63 2.40 -27.20 -4.69
CA GLU A 63 2.25 -27.83 -3.37
C GLU A 63 0.99 -27.35 -2.64
N LEU A 64 0.69 -26.05 -2.75
CA LEU A 64 -0.40 -25.43 -2.01
C LEU A 64 -1.78 -25.55 -2.67
N LYS A 65 -1.87 -25.78 -4.00
CA LYS A 65 -3.15 -25.80 -4.73
C LYS A 65 -4.17 -26.79 -4.18
N ASN A 66 -3.71 -27.91 -3.64
CA ASN A 66 -4.58 -28.98 -3.14
C ASN A 66 -4.93 -28.82 -1.64
N LEU A 67 -4.41 -27.82 -0.97
CA LEU A 67 -4.77 -27.57 0.42
C LEU A 67 -6.17 -26.96 0.48
N LYS A 68 -6.98 -27.43 1.43
CA LYS A 68 -8.32 -26.90 1.67
C LYS A 68 -8.25 -25.71 2.65
N GLY A 69 -9.22 -24.81 2.56
CA GLY A 69 -9.38 -23.63 3.42
C GLY A 69 -8.59 -22.41 2.99
N PRO A 70 -8.82 -21.26 3.64
CA PRO A 70 -8.17 -20.00 3.31
C PRO A 70 -6.67 -20.05 3.61
N ARG A 71 -5.89 -19.37 2.76
CA ARG A 71 -4.44 -19.28 2.90
C ARG A 71 -3.91 -17.98 2.33
N ILE A 72 -2.88 -17.48 2.94
CA ILE A 72 -2.12 -16.32 2.48
C ILE A 72 -0.74 -16.81 2.03
N ILE A 73 -0.35 -16.40 0.84
CA ILE A 73 1.02 -16.59 0.32
C ILE A 73 1.64 -15.20 0.25
N HIS A 74 2.60 -14.94 1.13
CA HIS A 74 3.30 -13.66 1.17
C HIS A 74 4.47 -13.68 0.21
N LEU A 75 4.42 -12.82 -0.79
CA LEU A 75 5.49 -12.62 -1.76
C LEU A 75 6.14 -11.26 -1.52
N ARG A 76 7.47 -11.24 -1.51
CA ARG A 76 8.24 -9.99 -1.50
C ARG A 76 8.69 -9.69 -2.92
N THR A 77 8.30 -8.54 -3.42
CA THR A 77 8.68 -8.07 -4.76
C THR A 77 9.40 -6.73 -4.66
N ARG A 78 10.18 -6.43 -5.68
CA ARG A 78 10.78 -5.12 -5.89
C ARG A 78 10.19 -4.53 -7.17
N LYS A 79 9.54 -3.37 -7.05
CA LYS A 79 8.95 -2.68 -8.19
C LYS A 79 10.03 -2.33 -9.23
N GLY A 80 9.75 -2.58 -10.50
CA GLY A 80 10.72 -2.36 -11.58
C GLY A 80 11.79 -3.43 -11.75
N LYS A 81 11.77 -4.51 -10.96
CA LYS A 81 12.80 -5.58 -10.97
C LYS A 81 13.05 -6.13 -12.37
N GLY A 82 14.30 -6.14 -12.76
CA GLY A 82 14.78 -6.62 -14.06
C GLY A 82 15.01 -5.51 -15.09
N TYR A 83 14.70 -4.25 -14.76
CA TYR A 83 15.00 -3.10 -15.60
C TYR A 83 15.64 -1.98 -14.77
N ALA A 84 16.95 -1.77 -14.96
CA ALA A 84 17.74 -0.88 -14.11
C ALA A 84 17.17 0.55 -13.95
N PRO A 85 16.67 1.23 -15.02
CA PRO A 85 16.06 2.54 -14.87
C PRO A 85 14.82 2.53 -13.97
N ALA A 86 13.99 1.48 -14.05
CA ALA A 86 12.78 1.36 -13.24
C ALA A 86 13.10 0.96 -11.78
N GLU A 87 14.18 0.24 -11.54
CA GLU A 87 14.65 -0.06 -10.20
C GLU A 87 15.22 1.19 -9.50
N ALA A 88 15.83 2.10 -10.27
CA ALA A 88 16.40 3.34 -9.75
C ALA A 88 15.34 4.39 -9.41
N ASP A 89 14.28 4.51 -10.22
CA ASP A 89 13.18 5.46 -10.00
C ASP A 89 11.81 4.81 -10.26
N PRO A 90 11.29 4.04 -9.30
CA PRO A 90 10.00 3.35 -9.44
C PRO A 90 8.80 4.30 -9.62
N THR A 91 8.93 5.56 -9.23
CA THR A 91 7.85 6.56 -9.34
C THR A 91 7.66 7.01 -10.78
N THR A 92 8.72 7.46 -11.44
CA THR A 92 8.70 7.83 -12.85
C THR A 92 8.31 6.64 -13.74
N TRP A 93 8.78 5.43 -13.38
CA TRP A 93 8.52 4.20 -14.12
C TRP A 93 7.20 3.51 -13.75
N HIS A 94 6.37 4.10 -12.93
CA HIS A 94 5.05 3.54 -12.62
C HIS A 94 4.12 3.49 -13.84
N ALA A 95 4.16 4.53 -14.69
CA ALA A 95 3.42 4.62 -15.94
C ALA A 95 4.15 5.59 -16.91
N PRO A 96 5.34 5.21 -17.41
CA PRO A 96 6.24 6.15 -18.09
C PRO A 96 5.77 6.59 -19.49
N GLY A 97 4.71 5.99 -20.04
CA GLY A 97 4.31 6.18 -21.42
C GLY A 97 5.28 5.48 -22.40
N ARG A 98 5.55 6.11 -23.55
CA ARG A 98 6.51 5.56 -24.54
C ARG A 98 7.94 5.85 -24.11
N PHE A 99 8.81 4.86 -24.20
CA PHE A 99 10.23 5.01 -23.90
C PHE A 99 11.10 4.10 -24.79
N ASP A 100 12.35 4.45 -24.92
CA ASP A 100 13.37 3.64 -25.57
C ASP A 100 13.89 2.59 -24.57
N ILE A 101 13.76 1.33 -24.91
CA ILE A 101 14.08 0.21 -24.00
C ILE A 101 15.59 0.15 -23.71
N ALA A 102 16.43 0.45 -24.70
CA ALA A 102 17.88 0.32 -24.57
C ALA A 102 18.49 1.43 -23.70
N THR A 103 17.98 2.65 -23.84
CA THR A 103 18.54 3.82 -23.15
C THR A 103 17.77 4.23 -21.90
N GLY A 104 16.51 3.75 -21.73
CA GLY A 104 15.61 4.22 -20.69
C GLY A 104 15.08 5.63 -20.93
N LYS A 105 15.30 6.22 -22.10
CA LYS A 105 14.83 7.57 -22.41
C LYS A 105 13.32 7.57 -22.66
N ILE A 106 12.58 8.36 -21.89
CA ILE A 106 11.14 8.54 -22.09
C ILE A 106 10.93 9.33 -23.37
N LEU A 107 10.16 8.75 -24.32
CA LEU A 107 9.83 9.33 -25.61
C LEU A 107 8.45 9.99 -25.53
N GLY A 108 8.37 11.30 -25.75
CA GLY A 108 7.08 11.99 -25.85
C GLY A 108 6.45 12.35 -24.52
N GLY A 109 7.22 12.88 -23.60
CA GLY A 109 6.70 13.89 -22.69
C GLY A 109 6.22 15.04 -23.56
N SER A 110 4.99 15.52 -23.35
CA SER A 110 4.41 16.65 -24.04
C SER A 110 5.49 17.67 -24.32
N GLY A 111 5.77 17.93 -25.61
CA GLY A 111 6.81 18.85 -26.00
C GLY A 111 6.73 20.10 -25.15
N SER A 112 7.83 20.74 -24.91
CA SER A 112 8.01 21.92 -24.06
C SER A 112 6.91 22.99 -24.30
N SER A 113 5.70 22.71 -23.80
CA SER A 113 4.73 23.74 -23.60
C SER A 113 5.14 24.44 -22.32
N ASN A 114 5.43 25.73 -22.37
CA ASN A 114 5.59 26.60 -21.19
C ASN A 114 4.31 26.65 -20.31
N ILE A 115 3.36 25.77 -20.60
CA ILE A 115 2.08 25.69 -19.90
C ILE A 115 2.26 24.81 -18.65
N GLN A 116 2.12 25.42 -17.51
CA GLN A 116 2.14 24.70 -16.23
C GLN A 116 0.90 23.81 -16.11
N LYS A 117 1.09 22.62 -15.50
CA LYS A 117 -0.05 21.76 -15.17
C LYS A 117 -0.87 22.40 -14.05
N TYR A 118 -2.18 22.24 -14.07
CA TYR A 118 -3.08 22.73 -13.01
C TYR A 118 -2.63 22.29 -11.61
N GLN A 119 -2.26 21.03 -11.47
CA GLN A 119 -1.78 20.49 -10.20
C GLN A 119 -0.52 21.21 -9.68
N ASP A 120 0.39 21.62 -10.56
CA ASP A 120 1.62 22.31 -10.16
C ASP A 120 1.33 23.75 -9.73
N VAL A 121 0.40 24.41 -10.38
CA VAL A 121 -0.10 25.73 -9.96
C VAL A 121 -0.74 25.62 -8.59
N PHE A 122 -1.63 24.63 -8.40
CA PHE A 122 -2.28 24.36 -7.11
C PHE A 122 -1.24 24.11 -6.01
N GLY A 123 -0.30 23.18 -6.21
CA GLY A 123 0.67 22.82 -5.17
C GLY A 123 1.58 23.98 -4.77
N LYS A 124 2.02 24.82 -5.73
CA LYS A 124 2.79 26.02 -5.46
C LYS A 124 1.98 27.07 -4.67
N THR A 125 0.74 27.31 -5.10
CA THR A 125 -0.17 28.24 -4.42
C THR A 125 -0.45 27.79 -3.00
N LEU A 126 -0.64 26.50 -2.78
CA LEU A 126 -0.84 25.93 -1.44
C LEU A 126 0.36 26.22 -0.53
N VAL A 127 1.59 26.07 -1.03
CA VAL A 127 2.81 26.43 -0.29
C VAL A 127 2.84 27.93 0.03
N GLU A 128 2.49 28.81 -0.92
CA GLU A 128 2.44 30.25 -0.68
C GLU A 128 1.44 30.61 0.42
N LEU A 129 0.25 30.05 0.39
CA LEU A 129 -0.75 30.25 1.43
C LEU A 129 -0.28 29.72 2.78
N ALA A 130 0.34 28.55 2.80
CA ALA A 130 0.84 27.92 4.01
C ALA A 130 2.02 28.67 4.67
N LYS A 131 2.70 29.56 3.95
CA LYS A 131 3.72 30.48 4.54
C LYS A 131 3.08 31.52 5.44
N THR A 132 1.87 31.94 5.14
CA THR A 132 1.15 33.01 5.87
C THR A 132 0.12 32.48 6.85
N ASP A 133 -0.28 31.20 6.72
CA ASP A 133 -1.26 30.58 7.59
C ASP A 133 -0.78 29.19 8.04
N GLU A 134 -0.42 29.10 9.32
CA GLU A 134 0.09 27.87 9.93
C GLU A 134 -0.97 26.77 10.07
N LYS A 135 -2.23 27.12 9.95
CA LYS A 135 -3.35 26.16 10.02
C LYS A 135 -3.51 25.32 8.76
N ILE A 136 -2.90 25.73 7.65
CA ILE A 136 -2.98 24.99 6.38
C ILE A 136 -2.16 23.72 6.48
N VAL A 137 -2.83 22.60 6.20
CA VAL A 137 -2.23 21.27 6.11
C VAL A 137 -2.67 20.58 4.81
N GLY A 138 -1.77 19.82 4.22
CA GLY A 138 -2.04 19.05 3.01
C GLY A 138 -2.14 17.55 3.30
N ILE A 139 -3.15 16.89 2.75
CA ILE A 139 -3.39 15.46 2.91
C ILE A 139 -3.52 14.82 1.53
N THR A 140 -2.92 13.66 1.32
CA THR A 140 -3.08 12.86 0.10
C THR A 140 -3.11 11.38 0.43
N ALA A 141 -3.62 10.56 -0.49
CA ALA A 141 -3.73 9.12 -0.36
C ALA A 141 -2.86 8.41 -1.42
N ALA A 142 -1.55 8.31 -1.16
CA ALA A 142 -0.54 7.68 -2.02
C ALA A 142 -0.41 8.31 -3.43
N MET A 143 -0.72 9.61 -3.58
CA MET A 143 -0.60 10.29 -4.88
C MET A 143 0.10 11.67 -4.79
N PRO A 144 1.20 11.81 -4.03
CA PRO A 144 1.81 13.12 -3.77
C PRO A 144 2.33 13.80 -5.04
N THR A 145 2.89 13.04 -5.98
CA THR A 145 3.37 13.58 -7.26
C THR A 145 2.24 14.00 -8.19
N GLY A 146 1.16 13.22 -8.19
CA GLY A 146 0.02 13.45 -9.09
C GLY A 146 -0.87 14.61 -8.69
N CYS A 147 -0.93 14.96 -7.43
CA CYS A 147 -1.64 16.16 -6.93
C CYS A 147 -0.68 17.28 -6.50
N SER A 148 0.61 17.18 -6.84
CA SER A 148 1.69 18.14 -6.52
C SER A 148 1.82 18.46 -5.02
N MET A 149 1.43 17.51 -4.15
CA MET A 149 1.62 17.60 -2.71
C MET A 149 3.11 17.51 -2.31
N THR A 150 3.97 17.06 -3.21
CA THR A 150 5.44 17.07 -3.03
C THR A 150 5.97 18.44 -2.65
N PHE A 151 5.41 19.53 -3.20
CA PHE A 151 5.81 20.89 -2.83
C PHE A 151 5.53 21.19 -1.35
N MET A 152 4.39 20.74 -0.82
CA MET A 152 4.07 20.88 0.60
C MET A 152 4.95 19.98 1.48
N GLN A 153 5.25 18.76 1.02
CA GLN A 153 6.13 17.84 1.75
C GLN A 153 7.57 18.39 1.86
N GLU A 154 8.06 19.04 0.82
CA GLU A 154 9.38 19.68 0.81
C GLU A 154 9.41 20.93 1.68
N ALA A 155 8.41 21.83 1.56
CA ALA A 155 8.39 23.11 2.26
C ALA A 155 7.97 22.97 3.74
N PHE A 156 7.00 22.10 4.02
CA PHE A 156 6.36 21.94 5.34
C PHE A 156 6.13 20.46 5.68
N PRO A 157 7.18 19.65 5.90
CA PRO A 157 7.06 18.20 6.07
C PRO A 157 6.19 17.78 7.26
N LYS A 158 6.03 18.63 8.27
CA LYS A 158 5.16 18.39 9.43
C LYS A 158 3.69 18.74 9.18
N ARG A 159 3.38 19.36 8.04
CA ARG A 159 2.03 19.79 7.65
C ARG A 159 1.57 19.16 6.33
N ALA A 160 2.27 18.14 5.87
CA ALA A 160 1.92 17.39 4.68
C ALA A 160 1.91 15.89 5.00
N PHE A 161 0.75 15.27 4.82
CA PHE A 161 0.50 13.89 5.22
C PHE A 161 0.14 13.03 4.00
N ASP A 162 0.82 11.91 3.86
CA ASP A 162 0.45 10.85 2.93
C ASP A 162 -0.04 9.66 3.76
N VAL A 163 -1.34 9.37 3.67
CA VAL A 163 -1.99 8.31 4.45
C VAL A 163 -1.89 6.93 3.78
N GLY A 164 -1.18 6.83 2.66
CA GLY A 164 -1.16 5.62 1.86
C GLY A 164 -2.43 5.48 1.01
N ILE A 165 -2.69 4.27 0.48
CA ILE A 165 -3.90 3.99 -0.32
C ILE A 165 -5.08 3.79 0.64
N ALA A 166 -5.59 4.88 1.20
CA ALA A 166 -6.65 4.90 2.21
C ALA A 166 -7.45 6.22 2.12
N GLU A 167 -8.22 6.37 1.05
CA GLU A 167 -8.97 7.58 0.74
C GLU A 167 -10.02 7.90 1.82
N GLU A 168 -10.69 6.88 2.36
CA GLU A 168 -11.63 6.98 3.47
C GLU A 168 -10.96 7.60 4.69
N HIS A 169 -9.78 7.08 5.06
CA HIS A 169 -9.00 7.62 6.16
C HIS A 169 -8.54 9.05 5.90
N ALA A 170 -8.16 9.39 4.67
CA ALA A 170 -7.77 10.75 4.30
C ALA A 170 -8.88 11.76 4.58
N VAL A 171 -10.12 11.43 4.25
CA VAL A 171 -11.29 12.30 4.46
C VAL A 171 -11.63 12.40 5.95
N THR A 172 -11.74 11.27 6.67
CA THR A 172 -12.01 11.28 8.12
C THR A 172 -10.93 12.03 8.90
N PHE A 173 -9.65 11.83 8.55
CA PHE A 173 -8.52 12.54 9.15
C PHE A 173 -8.61 14.06 8.89
N SER A 174 -8.94 14.45 7.65
CA SER A 174 -9.15 15.85 7.28
C SER A 174 -10.33 16.46 8.07
N ALA A 175 -11.43 15.72 8.22
CA ALA A 175 -12.58 16.18 9.01
C ALA A 175 -12.19 16.42 10.47
N GLY A 176 -11.41 15.53 11.07
CA GLY A 176 -10.89 15.71 12.43
C GLY A 176 -10.02 16.96 12.57
N LEU A 177 -9.10 17.19 11.63
CA LEU A 177 -8.26 18.39 11.60
C LEU A 177 -9.09 19.68 11.44
N ALA A 178 -10.09 19.66 10.56
CA ALA A 178 -10.99 20.79 10.36
C ALA A 178 -11.80 21.10 11.62
N LYS A 179 -12.29 20.05 12.31
CA LYS A 179 -13.00 20.18 13.58
C LYS A 179 -12.16 20.83 14.67
N ASP A 180 -10.86 20.56 14.66
CA ASP A 180 -9.87 21.15 15.61
C ASP A 180 -9.37 22.53 15.14
N GLY A 181 -9.95 23.11 14.10
CA GLY A 181 -9.68 24.47 13.61
C GLY A 181 -8.49 24.59 12.66
N MET A 182 -7.98 23.48 12.14
CA MET A 182 -7.03 23.49 11.03
C MET A 182 -7.76 23.70 9.69
N LYS A 183 -6.98 23.97 8.64
CA LYS A 183 -7.47 24.14 7.25
C LYS A 183 -6.89 23.02 6.36
N PRO A 184 -7.48 21.84 6.38
CA PRO A 184 -6.99 20.71 5.60
C PRO A 184 -7.34 20.85 4.12
N TYR A 185 -6.37 20.57 3.27
CA TYR A 185 -6.54 20.39 1.83
C TYR A 185 -6.37 18.90 1.52
N CYS A 186 -7.49 18.19 1.38
CA CYS A 186 -7.53 16.77 1.07
C CYS A 186 -7.45 16.55 -0.44
N CYS A 187 -6.26 16.18 -0.93
CA CYS A 187 -5.93 16.12 -2.35
C CYS A 187 -5.98 14.70 -2.86
N ILE A 188 -7.10 14.32 -3.45
CA ILE A 188 -7.39 12.98 -3.99
C ILE A 188 -7.90 13.11 -5.42
N TYR A 189 -7.47 12.21 -6.33
CA TYR A 189 -8.05 12.15 -7.66
C TYR A 189 -9.54 11.86 -7.60
N SER A 190 -10.33 12.55 -8.42
CA SER A 190 -11.79 12.42 -8.44
C SER A 190 -12.25 10.98 -8.62
N SER A 191 -11.57 10.19 -9.44
CA SER A 191 -11.88 8.78 -9.65
C SER A 191 -11.63 7.89 -8.41
N PHE A 192 -10.72 8.29 -7.52
CA PHE A 192 -10.42 7.56 -6.29
C PHE A 192 -11.22 8.08 -5.09
N LEU A 193 -11.65 9.33 -5.14
CA LEU A 193 -12.46 9.95 -4.08
C LEU A 193 -13.79 9.23 -3.87
N GLN A 194 -14.28 8.49 -4.86
CA GLN A 194 -15.48 7.64 -4.72
C GLN A 194 -15.40 6.64 -3.55
N ARG A 195 -14.17 6.24 -3.13
CA ARG A 195 -13.99 5.34 -1.98
C ARG A 195 -14.33 6.00 -0.65
N ALA A 196 -14.27 7.31 -0.59
CA ALA A 196 -14.55 8.10 0.63
C ALA A 196 -15.93 8.79 0.57
N TYR A 197 -16.86 8.24 -0.20
CA TYR A 197 -18.17 8.85 -0.39
C TYR A 197 -18.95 8.96 0.92
N ASP A 198 -18.94 7.91 1.71
CA ASP A 198 -19.65 7.87 2.98
C ASP A 198 -19.03 8.82 4.00
N GLU A 199 -17.70 8.92 4.05
CA GLU A 199 -16.97 9.82 4.94
C GLU A 199 -17.19 11.29 4.56
N ILE A 200 -17.30 11.61 3.28
CA ILE A 200 -17.65 12.98 2.84
C ILE A 200 -19.02 13.38 3.38
N ILE A 201 -20.01 12.48 3.32
CA ILE A 201 -21.35 12.75 3.83
C ILE A 201 -21.34 12.79 5.36
N HIS A 202 -20.87 11.73 6.00
CA HIS A 202 -21.00 11.53 7.44
C HIS A 202 -20.04 12.40 8.24
N ASP A 203 -18.76 12.43 7.85
CA ASP A 203 -17.72 13.06 8.66
C ASP A 203 -17.55 14.56 8.34
N VAL A 204 -17.86 14.97 7.11
CA VAL A 204 -17.69 16.37 6.67
C VAL A 204 -19.04 17.09 6.56
N ALA A 205 -19.93 16.64 5.68
CA ALA A 205 -21.13 17.38 5.32
C ALA A 205 -22.14 17.47 6.48
N LEU A 206 -22.41 16.36 7.17
CA LEU A 206 -23.34 16.36 8.32
C LEU A 206 -22.81 17.19 9.49
N GLN A 207 -21.52 17.36 9.62
CA GLN A 207 -20.90 18.21 10.64
C GLN A 207 -20.73 19.67 10.19
N ASN A 208 -21.11 20.00 8.97
CA ASN A 208 -20.95 21.34 8.37
C ASN A 208 -19.50 21.83 8.44
N LEU A 209 -18.53 20.95 8.14
CA LEU A 209 -17.14 21.30 8.09
C LEU A 209 -16.77 21.87 6.70
N PRO A 210 -15.75 22.75 6.60
CA PRO A 210 -15.31 23.34 5.34
C PRO A 210 -14.65 22.33 4.41
#